data_5e57c94149ed9036b168e8b1de56b2b4
#
_entry.id   5e57c94149ed9036b168e8b1de56b2b4
#
_cell.length_a   1.000
_cell.length_b   1.000
_cell.length_c   1.000
_cell.angle_alpha   90.00
_cell.angle_beta   90.00
_cell.angle_gamma   90.00
#
_symmetry.space_group_name_H-M   'P 1'
#
loop_
_entity.id
_entity.type
_entity.pdbx_description
1 polymer ?
#
loop_
_entity_poly.entity_id
_entity_poly.type
_entity_poly.pdbx_seq_one_letter_code
_entity_poly.pdbx_strand_id
1 'polypeptide(L)'
;MASETVYILQTYVAGRGKGLKAEQQVGCKTAEEARRKAERLAPRREGVVAFSATADTELGDYDENPVILFKSGRLPHPFSEA
;
A
#
# COMPACT_ATOMS: atom_id res chain seq x y z
N MET A 1 -26.35 -2.21 -1.81
CA MET A 1 -25.12 -1.98 -1.07
C MET A 1 -23.94 -2.12 -2.01
N ALA A 2 -23.15 -1.11 -2.06
CA ALA A 2 -22.02 -1.09 -2.98
C ALA A 2 -20.71 -0.96 -2.21
N SER A 3 -20.19 -2.07 -1.73
CA SER A 3 -18.85 -2.06 -1.16
C SER A 3 -17.89 -2.69 -2.16
N GLU A 4 -16.74 -2.08 -2.28
CA GLU A 4 -15.74 -2.49 -3.23
C GLU A 4 -14.39 -2.60 -2.55
N THR A 5 -13.70 -3.70 -2.81
CA THR A 5 -12.35 -3.89 -2.29
C THR A 5 -11.36 -3.51 -3.36
N VAL A 6 -10.42 -2.66 -3.01
CA VAL A 6 -9.34 -2.25 -3.90
C VAL A 6 -8.02 -2.75 -3.35
N TYR A 7 -7.10 -3.03 -4.26
CA TYR A 7 -5.76 -3.52 -3.90
C TYR A 7 -4.77 -2.46 -4.37
N ILE A 8 -3.95 -1.98 -3.45
CA ILE A 8 -3.06 -0.85 -3.72
C ILE A 8 -1.64 -1.21 -3.36
N LEU A 9 -0.73 -0.81 -4.23
CA LEU A 9 0.70 -0.92 -4.01
C LEU A 9 1.25 0.49 -3.83
N GLN A 10 1.90 0.74 -2.72
CA GLN A 10 2.54 2.01 -2.44
C GLN A 10 4.03 1.79 -2.21
N THR A 11 4.84 2.56 -2.89
CA THR A 11 6.29 2.49 -2.76
C THR A 11 6.84 3.80 -2.20
N TYR A 12 7.98 3.70 -1.55
CA TYR A 12 8.66 4.85 -0.94
C TYR A 12 10.13 4.83 -1.31
N VAL A 13 10.66 6.00 -1.58
CA VAL A 13 12.08 6.16 -1.86
C VAL A 13 12.68 7.12 -0.84
N ALA A 14 14.00 7.14 -0.75
CA ALA A 14 14.67 8.05 0.17
C ALA A 14 14.39 9.48 -0.23
N GLY A 15 13.91 10.26 0.74
CA GLY A 15 13.73 11.69 0.57
C GLY A 15 14.94 12.44 1.09
N ARG A 16 14.76 13.74 1.38
CA ARG A 16 15.82 14.54 1.94
C ARG A 16 16.12 14.09 3.36
N GLY A 17 17.40 13.99 3.67
CA GLY A 17 17.84 13.56 4.99
C GLY A 17 17.39 12.14 5.27
N LYS A 18 16.72 11.93 6.40
CA LYS A 18 16.22 10.63 6.79
C LYS A 18 14.76 10.40 6.40
N GLY A 19 14.18 11.31 5.63
CA GLY A 19 12.79 11.23 5.25
C GLY A 19 12.51 10.20 4.17
N LEU A 20 11.25 9.88 4.02
CA LEU A 20 10.76 9.00 2.96
C LEU A 20 9.85 9.81 2.05
N LYS A 21 9.96 9.55 0.76
CA LYS A 21 9.12 10.18 -0.24
C LYS A 21 8.20 9.11 -0.84
N ALA A 22 6.89 9.35 -0.77
CA ALA A 22 5.93 8.44 -1.36
C ALA A 22 5.91 8.61 -2.88
N GLU A 23 5.91 7.48 -3.58
CA GLU A 23 5.72 7.47 -5.02
C GLU A 23 4.24 7.32 -5.33
N GLN A 24 3.89 7.36 -6.61
CA GLN A 24 2.51 7.21 -7.04
C GLN A 24 1.97 5.82 -6.67
N GLN A 25 0.75 5.79 -6.16
CA GLN A 25 0.09 4.53 -5.85
C GLN A 25 -0.30 3.80 -7.13
N VAL A 26 -0.21 2.48 -7.08
CA VAL A 26 -0.57 1.63 -8.21
C VAL A 26 -1.74 0.75 -7.80
N GLY A 27 -2.83 0.84 -8.56
CA GLY A 27 -3.97 -0.04 -8.34
C GLY A 27 -3.73 -1.41 -8.94
N CYS A 28 -4.14 -2.45 -8.22
CA CYS A 28 -4.01 -3.83 -8.69
C CYS A 28 -5.38 -4.50 -8.70
N LYS A 29 -5.52 -5.53 -9.49
CA LYS A 29 -6.81 -6.23 -9.63
C LYS A 29 -7.03 -7.29 -8.57
N THR A 30 -5.96 -7.86 -8.04
CA THR A 30 -6.05 -8.91 -7.04
C THR A 30 -5.00 -8.70 -5.97
N ALA A 31 -5.23 -9.34 -4.81
CA ALA A 31 -4.27 -9.31 -3.72
C ALA A 31 -2.93 -9.92 -4.14
N GLU A 32 -2.99 -11.00 -4.91
CA GLU A 32 -1.80 -11.69 -5.37
C GLU A 32 -0.98 -10.81 -6.30
N GLU A 33 -1.64 -10.08 -7.20
CA GLU A 33 -0.96 -9.17 -8.11
C GLU A 33 -0.23 -8.08 -7.33
N ALA A 34 -0.92 -7.49 -6.34
CA ALA A 34 -0.32 -6.44 -5.52
C ALA A 34 0.90 -6.97 -4.77
N ARG A 35 0.79 -8.16 -4.21
CA ARG A 35 1.88 -8.78 -3.47
C ARG A 35 3.08 -9.10 -4.36
N ARG A 36 2.83 -9.65 -5.54
CA ARG A 36 3.91 -9.98 -6.48
C ARG A 36 4.66 -8.74 -6.92
N LYS A 37 3.93 -7.68 -7.25
CA LYS A 37 4.57 -6.42 -7.64
C LYS A 37 5.38 -5.83 -6.49
N ALA A 38 4.85 -5.92 -5.28
CA ALA A 38 5.55 -5.43 -4.10
C ALA A 38 6.85 -6.20 -3.88
N GLU A 39 6.81 -7.52 -3.97
CA GLU A 39 8.00 -8.35 -3.82
C GLU A 39 9.06 -8.01 -4.86
N ARG A 40 8.62 -7.75 -6.08
CA ARG A 40 9.54 -7.41 -7.17
C ARG A 40 10.22 -6.07 -6.93
N LEU A 41 9.50 -5.10 -6.39
CA LEU A 41 10.02 -3.77 -6.17
C LEU A 41 10.76 -3.61 -4.85
N ALA A 42 10.55 -4.51 -3.91
CA ALA A 42 11.14 -4.40 -2.57
C ALA A 42 12.65 -4.15 -2.58
N PRO A 43 13.46 -4.88 -3.37
CA PRO A 43 14.91 -4.63 -3.37
C PRO A 43 15.31 -3.32 -4.05
N ARG A 44 14.40 -2.68 -4.75
CA ARG A 44 14.68 -1.44 -5.50
C ARG A 44 14.13 -0.19 -4.85
N ARG A 45 13.41 -0.34 -3.76
CA ARG A 45 12.78 0.79 -3.07
C ARG A 45 13.16 0.79 -1.60
N GLU A 46 13.12 1.97 -1.02
CA GLU A 46 13.40 2.12 0.41
C GLU A 46 12.31 1.43 1.23
N GLY A 47 11.08 1.53 0.78
CA GLY A 47 9.96 0.85 1.42
C GLY A 47 8.88 0.50 0.42
N VAL A 48 8.19 -0.61 0.66
CA VAL A 48 7.10 -1.09 -0.18
C VAL A 48 6.01 -1.63 0.71
N VAL A 49 4.77 -1.27 0.42
CA VAL A 49 3.62 -1.86 1.10
C VAL A 49 2.52 -2.14 0.08
N ALA A 50 1.94 -3.33 0.17
CA ALA A 50 0.76 -3.69 -0.59
C ALA A 50 -0.37 -3.93 0.40
N PHE A 51 -1.51 -3.34 0.13
CA PHE A 51 -2.64 -3.45 1.04
C PHE A 51 -3.96 -3.46 0.28
N SER A 52 -4.99 -3.96 0.96
CA SER A 52 -6.35 -3.88 0.43
C SER A 52 -7.17 -2.96 1.34
N ALA A 53 -8.09 -2.25 0.72
CA ALA A 53 -9.01 -1.38 1.45
C ALA A 53 -10.40 -1.59 0.87
N THR A 54 -11.39 -1.59 1.74
CA THR A 54 -12.79 -1.72 1.34
C THR A 54 -13.47 -0.38 1.49
N ALA A 55 -14.18 0.03 0.45
CA ALA A 55 -14.91 1.29 0.43
C ALA A 55 -16.37 1.04 0.14
N ASP A 56 -17.24 1.80 0.80
CA ASP A 56 -18.65 1.82 0.45
C ASP A 56 -18.84 2.93 -0.57
N THR A 57 -19.06 2.55 -1.81
CA THR A 57 -19.14 3.50 -2.90
C THR A 57 -20.38 4.38 -2.85
N GLU A 58 -21.42 3.92 -2.18
CA GLU A 58 -22.64 4.72 -2.04
C GLU A 58 -22.48 5.82 -0.99
N LEU A 59 -21.81 5.50 0.11
CA LEU A 59 -21.62 6.43 1.20
C LEU A 59 -20.29 7.18 1.12
N GLY A 60 -19.38 6.70 0.29
CA GLY A 60 -18.06 7.30 0.20
C GLY A 60 -17.16 7.00 1.37
N ASP A 61 -17.54 6.03 2.20
CA ASP A 61 -16.76 5.65 3.37
C ASP A 61 -15.69 4.61 3.03
N TYR A 62 -14.54 4.76 3.65
CA TYR A 62 -13.44 3.84 3.50
C TYR A 62 -13.17 3.11 4.80
N ASP A 63 -12.73 1.87 4.68
CA ASP A 63 -12.32 1.08 5.82
C ASP A 63 -11.12 1.76 6.48
N GLU A 64 -11.18 1.98 7.79
CA GLU A 64 -10.10 2.61 8.53
C GLU A 64 -8.92 1.67 8.75
N ASN A 65 -9.14 0.37 8.60
CA ASN A 65 -8.13 -0.65 8.87
C ASN A 65 -7.82 -1.44 7.60
N PRO A 66 -6.95 -0.93 6.74
CA PRO A 66 -6.57 -1.67 5.55
C PRO A 66 -5.86 -2.97 5.93
N VAL A 67 -6.06 -3.99 5.11
CA VAL A 67 -5.39 -5.28 5.31
C VAL A 67 -4.03 -5.24 4.62
N ILE A 68 -2.98 -5.43 5.38
CA ILE A 68 -1.63 -5.44 4.83
C ILE A 68 -1.35 -6.80 4.19
N LEU A 69 -1.06 -6.78 2.90
CA LEU A 69 -0.77 -7.99 2.13
C LEU A 69 0.73 -8.28 2.10
N PHE A 70 1.54 -7.24 2.08
CA PHE A 70 2.98 -7.36 2.04
C PHE A 70 3.59 -6.03 2.47
N LYS A 71 4.67 -6.08 3.23
CA LYS A 71 5.42 -4.86 3.53
C LYS A 71 6.89 -5.20 3.68
N SER A 72 7.73 -4.27 3.26
CA SER A 72 9.18 -4.45 3.31
C SER A 72 9.87 -3.10 3.39
N GLY A 73 11.01 -3.07 4.06
CA GLY A 73 11.82 -1.87 4.15
C GLY A 73 11.28 -0.84 5.13
N ARG A 74 11.65 0.41 4.90
CA ARG A 74 11.22 1.53 5.74
C ARG A 74 9.89 2.05 5.28
N LEU A 75 8.95 2.15 6.21
CA LEU A 75 7.59 2.62 5.91
C LEU A 75 7.20 3.68 6.92
N PRO A 76 6.39 4.67 6.50
CA PRO A 76 5.89 5.67 7.44
C PRO A 76 4.76 5.09 8.28
N HIS A 77 4.45 5.77 9.39
CA HIS A 77 3.26 5.44 10.16
C HIS A 77 1.99 5.62 9.29
N PRO A 78 0.99 4.72 9.36
CA PRO A 78 0.86 3.60 10.29
C PRO A 78 1.49 2.28 9.81
N PHE A 79 2.05 2.25 8.62
CA PHE A 79 2.56 1.00 8.05
C PHE A 79 3.81 0.48 8.75
N SER A 80 4.54 1.36 9.40
CA SER A 80 5.78 0.98 10.08
C SER A 80 5.53 0.25 11.40
N GLU A 81 4.33 0.28 11.91
CA GLU A 81 4.01 -0.42 13.15
C GLU A 81 3.67 -1.86 12.89
N ALA A 82 4.30 -2.71 13.65
CA ALA A 82 4.07 -4.15 13.56
C ALA A 82 2.82 -4.57 14.30
#